data_0fb19e802be46930a5f79bfd1be388f0
#
_entry.id   0fb19e802be46930a5f79bfd1be388f0
#
_cell.length_a   1.000
_cell.length_b   1.000
_cell.length_c   1.000
_cell.angle_alpha   90.00
_cell.angle_beta   90.00
_cell.angle_gamma   90.00
#
_symmetry.space_group_name_H-M   'P 1'
#
loop_
_entity.id
_entity.type
_entity.pdbx_description
1 polymer ?
#
loop_
_entity_poly.entity_id
_entity_poly.type
_entity_poly.pdbx_seq_one_letter_code
_entity_poly.pdbx_strand_id
1 'polypeptide(L)'
;MDGTLLDLSYDNDFWGYRVHEHYAALNNCTIEDSIARFEPIFDAVSGTLDWYCTDHWSRHFGFSIIDLSRQHAATIRWRFDALTFLRRLHRSHLSCIMVTNAHPDIVAMKQTQTSITDYFDDIVSSHDYGDCKESQQFWRTLQTNIGFDPERTLFIDDSTAVIDSAIDYGIKNTLTVSQPDTERADRTDLATPTVCRFAQIMTTLPELRFS
;
A
#
# COMPACT_ATOMS: atom_id res chain seq x y z
N MET A 1 -2.25 -1.98 0.95
CA MET A 1 -3.16 -1.65 -0.17
C MET A 1 -2.43 -1.81 -1.48
N ASP A 2 -1.60 -0.86 -1.86
CA ASP A 2 -0.80 -0.88 -3.07
C ASP A 2 0.26 -1.98 -2.97
N GLY A 3 0.64 -2.59 -4.09
CA GLY A 3 1.54 -3.74 -4.11
C GLY A 3 1.00 -5.03 -3.47
N THR A 4 0.02 -4.91 -2.59
CA THR A 4 -0.62 -6.06 -1.93
C THR A 4 -1.92 -6.47 -2.62
N LEU A 5 -2.88 -5.58 -2.73
CA LEU A 5 -4.20 -5.82 -3.32
C LEU A 5 -4.36 -5.15 -4.69
N LEU A 6 -3.94 -3.91 -4.78
CA LEU A 6 -3.83 -3.17 -6.04
C LEU A 6 -2.42 -3.32 -6.60
N ASP A 7 -2.32 -3.37 -7.92
CA ASP A 7 -1.06 -3.52 -8.63
C ASP A 7 -0.18 -2.28 -8.43
N LEU A 8 1.07 -2.50 -8.05
CA LEU A 8 2.01 -1.41 -7.78
C LEU A 8 2.48 -0.69 -9.05
N SER A 9 2.18 -1.24 -10.24
CA SER A 9 2.56 -0.63 -11.52
C SER A 9 2.05 0.80 -11.69
N TYR A 10 0.82 1.09 -11.19
CA TYR A 10 0.29 2.45 -11.17
C TYR A 10 1.20 3.40 -10.36
N ASP A 11 1.54 3.01 -9.13
CA ASP A 11 2.35 3.87 -8.25
C ASP A 11 3.80 3.99 -8.77
N ASN A 12 4.34 2.92 -9.33
CA ASN A 12 5.67 2.92 -9.97
C ASN A 12 5.71 3.84 -11.20
N ASP A 13 4.70 3.80 -12.09
CA ASP A 13 4.60 4.71 -13.24
C ASP A 13 4.40 6.15 -12.78
N PHE A 14 3.51 6.38 -11.82
CA PHE A 14 3.19 7.71 -11.31
C PHE A 14 4.43 8.40 -10.70
N TRP A 15 5.06 7.77 -9.71
CA TRP A 15 6.20 8.35 -8.99
C TRP A 15 7.51 8.28 -9.76
N GLY A 16 7.70 7.26 -10.62
CA GLY A 16 8.91 7.10 -11.42
C GLY A 16 8.91 7.89 -12.72
N TYR A 17 7.73 8.30 -13.21
CA TYR A 17 7.64 8.96 -14.51
C TYR A 17 6.67 10.14 -14.54
N ARG A 18 5.36 9.94 -14.25
CA ARG A 18 4.32 10.96 -14.51
C ARG A 18 4.52 12.26 -13.74
N VAL A 19 4.89 12.17 -12.48
CA VAL A 19 5.17 13.37 -11.66
C VAL A 19 6.33 14.18 -12.22
N HIS A 20 7.37 13.52 -12.71
CA HIS A 20 8.53 14.16 -13.31
C HIS A 20 8.25 14.71 -14.71
N GLU A 21 7.48 13.98 -15.54
CA GLU A 21 6.99 14.45 -16.83
C GLU A 21 6.19 15.77 -16.67
N HIS A 22 5.27 15.80 -15.72
CA HIS A 22 4.45 16.98 -15.43
C HIS A 22 5.31 18.16 -14.93
N TYR A 23 6.24 17.88 -14.01
CA TYR A 23 7.17 18.89 -13.50
C TYR A 23 8.04 19.46 -14.61
N ALA A 24 8.62 18.63 -15.45
CA ALA A 24 9.47 19.00 -16.56
C ALA A 24 8.74 19.93 -17.57
N ALA A 25 7.48 19.57 -17.90
CA ALA A 25 6.65 20.39 -18.78
C ALA A 25 6.35 21.78 -18.20
N LEU A 26 6.10 21.89 -16.90
CA LEU A 26 5.82 23.17 -16.22
C LEU A 26 7.07 24.06 -16.08
N ASN A 27 8.24 23.45 -15.95
CA ASN A 27 9.49 24.17 -15.64
C ASN A 27 10.46 24.28 -16.83
N ASN A 28 10.06 23.84 -18.03
CA ASN A 28 10.89 23.83 -19.24
C ASN A 28 12.27 23.17 -19.03
N CYS A 29 12.29 22.01 -18.34
CA CYS A 29 13.47 21.18 -18.14
C CYS A 29 13.23 19.74 -18.62
N THR A 30 14.22 18.87 -18.54
CA THR A 30 14.06 17.46 -18.91
C THR A 30 13.50 16.65 -17.73
N ILE A 31 13.02 15.43 -18.04
CA ILE A 31 12.57 14.48 -16.99
C ILE A 31 13.76 14.11 -16.10
N GLU A 32 14.94 13.91 -16.69
CA GLU A 32 16.19 13.59 -16.00
C GLU A 32 16.58 14.72 -15.02
N ASP A 33 16.45 16.00 -15.41
CA ASP A 33 16.68 17.14 -14.53
C ASP A 33 15.71 17.14 -13.35
N SER A 34 14.45 16.81 -13.60
CA SER A 34 13.44 16.68 -12.56
C SER A 34 13.80 15.54 -11.60
N ILE A 35 14.14 14.34 -12.10
CA ILE A 35 14.55 13.20 -11.27
C ILE A 35 15.74 13.59 -10.38
N ALA A 36 16.82 14.11 -10.97
CA ALA A 36 18.02 14.51 -10.25
C ALA A 36 17.76 15.57 -9.17
N ARG A 37 16.78 16.46 -9.41
CA ARG A 37 16.37 17.50 -8.44
C ARG A 37 15.67 16.89 -7.22
N PHE A 38 14.78 15.93 -7.44
CA PHE A 38 13.91 15.40 -6.36
C PHE A 38 14.48 14.16 -5.67
N GLU A 39 15.39 13.40 -6.30
CA GLU A 39 16.01 12.21 -5.72
C GLU A 39 16.57 12.46 -4.29
N PRO A 40 17.35 13.53 -3.99
CA PRO A 40 17.82 13.78 -2.63
C PRO A 40 16.68 14.09 -1.63
N ILE A 41 15.54 14.60 -2.11
CA ILE A 41 14.39 14.91 -1.25
C ILE A 41 13.65 13.61 -0.94
N PHE A 42 13.49 12.71 -1.94
CA PHE A 42 12.94 11.38 -1.73
C PHE A 42 13.78 10.59 -0.71
N ASP A 43 15.10 10.57 -0.89
CA ASP A 43 16.01 9.86 0.02
C ASP A 43 15.92 10.36 1.46
N ALA A 44 15.81 11.68 1.65
CA ALA A 44 15.76 12.30 2.97
C ALA A 44 14.51 11.94 3.79
N VAL A 45 13.39 11.58 3.14
CA VAL A 45 12.11 11.26 3.82
C VAL A 45 11.74 9.79 3.71
N SER A 46 12.59 8.97 3.10
CA SER A 46 12.35 7.54 2.94
C SER A 46 12.09 6.86 4.30
N GLY A 47 11.04 6.05 4.38
CA GLY A 47 10.62 5.36 5.61
C GLY A 47 9.96 6.25 6.66
N THR A 48 9.63 7.49 6.32
CA THR A 48 8.85 8.41 7.17
C THR A 48 7.44 8.62 6.62
N LEU A 49 6.56 9.23 7.42
CA LEU A 49 5.20 9.54 6.98
C LEU A 49 5.17 10.54 5.80
N ASP A 50 6.15 11.45 5.73
CA ASP A 50 6.27 12.42 4.65
C ASP A 50 6.48 11.75 3.28
N TRP A 51 7.13 10.58 3.23
CA TRP A 51 7.25 9.77 2.01
C TRP A 51 5.89 9.46 1.37
N TYR A 52 4.87 9.23 2.17
CA TYR A 52 3.52 8.86 1.74
C TYR A 52 2.55 10.05 1.66
N CYS A 53 3.00 11.27 2.03
CA CYS A 53 2.15 12.45 2.18
C CYS A 53 1.99 13.21 0.87
N THR A 54 0.79 13.22 0.30
CA THR A 54 0.49 13.99 -0.94
C THR A 54 0.67 15.48 -0.77
N ASP A 55 0.40 16.03 0.43
CA ASP A 55 0.58 17.45 0.72
C ASP A 55 2.06 17.83 0.80
N HIS A 56 2.90 16.96 1.38
CA HIS A 56 4.36 17.15 1.39
C HIS A 56 4.87 17.26 -0.04
N TRP A 57 4.55 16.31 -0.88
CA TRP A 57 5.00 16.28 -2.27
C TRP A 57 4.39 17.39 -3.11
N SER A 58 3.13 17.79 -2.88
CA SER A 58 2.52 18.93 -3.58
C SER A 58 3.28 20.22 -3.32
N ARG A 59 3.75 20.45 -2.09
CA ARG A 59 4.59 21.62 -1.75
C ARG A 59 5.93 21.57 -2.45
N HIS A 60 6.58 20.41 -2.53
CA HIS A 60 7.88 20.25 -3.17
C HIS A 60 7.82 20.39 -4.70
N PHE A 61 6.83 19.79 -5.33
CA PHE A 61 6.66 19.84 -6.79
C PHE A 61 6.02 21.15 -7.27
N GLY A 62 5.29 21.86 -6.41
CA GLY A 62 4.62 23.10 -6.75
C GLY A 62 3.28 22.94 -7.47
N PHE A 63 2.69 21.73 -7.44
CA PHE A 63 1.37 21.44 -7.98
C PHE A 63 0.67 20.36 -7.13
N SER A 64 -0.64 20.19 -7.34
CA SER A 64 -1.44 19.19 -6.61
C SER A 64 -1.12 17.78 -7.08
N ILE A 65 -0.49 16.98 -6.21
CA ILE A 65 -0.19 15.56 -6.46
C ILE A 65 -1.48 14.76 -6.62
N ILE A 66 -2.48 15.02 -5.79
CA ILE A 66 -3.75 14.26 -5.88
C ILE A 66 -4.52 14.55 -7.17
N ASP A 67 -4.47 15.79 -7.70
CA ASP A 67 -5.14 16.11 -8.95
C ASP A 67 -4.41 15.49 -10.15
N LEU A 68 -3.09 15.46 -10.13
CA LEU A 68 -2.32 14.73 -11.13
C LEU A 68 -2.57 13.22 -11.04
N SER A 69 -2.60 12.65 -9.83
CA SER A 69 -2.91 11.23 -9.60
C SER A 69 -4.27 10.84 -10.18
N ARG A 70 -5.30 11.68 -10.00
CA ARG A 70 -6.64 11.46 -10.57
C ARG A 70 -6.65 11.40 -12.09
N GLN A 71 -5.81 12.16 -12.77
CA GLN A 71 -5.71 12.14 -14.24
C GLN A 71 -5.22 10.78 -14.76
N HIS A 72 -4.42 10.07 -13.98
CA HIS A 72 -3.87 8.76 -14.32
C HIS A 72 -4.62 7.58 -13.67
N ALA A 73 -5.65 7.84 -12.88
CA ALA A 73 -6.35 6.83 -12.06
C ALA A 73 -6.97 5.66 -12.87
N ALA A 74 -7.23 5.85 -14.17
CA ALA A 74 -7.79 4.81 -15.04
C ALA A 74 -6.86 3.59 -15.21
N THR A 75 -5.56 3.71 -14.88
CA THR A 75 -4.59 2.60 -14.93
C THR A 75 -4.50 1.80 -13.63
N ILE A 76 -5.21 2.23 -12.56
CA ILE A 76 -5.30 1.48 -11.31
C ILE A 76 -6.02 0.16 -11.57
N ARG A 77 -5.42 -0.94 -11.14
CA ARG A 77 -5.98 -2.28 -11.32
C ARG A 77 -5.74 -3.18 -10.10
N TRP A 78 -6.59 -4.18 -9.98
CA TRP A 78 -6.40 -5.24 -9.01
C TRP A 78 -5.20 -6.12 -9.39
N ARG A 79 -4.47 -6.60 -8.37
CA ARG A 79 -3.53 -7.69 -8.57
C ARG A 79 -4.30 -9.00 -8.80
N PHE A 80 -3.87 -9.78 -9.79
CA PHE A 80 -4.34 -11.15 -10.07
C PHE A 80 -5.73 -11.50 -9.46
N ASP A 81 -5.71 -12.28 -8.37
CA ASP A 81 -6.87 -12.85 -7.68
C ASP A 81 -7.24 -12.11 -6.37
N ALA A 82 -6.66 -10.92 -6.14
CA ALA A 82 -6.89 -10.13 -4.93
C ALA A 82 -8.37 -9.82 -4.67
N LEU A 83 -9.12 -9.44 -5.72
CA LEU A 83 -10.56 -9.19 -5.60
C LEU A 83 -11.34 -10.47 -5.21
N THR A 84 -10.95 -11.62 -5.77
CA THR A 84 -11.57 -12.91 -5.43
C THR A 84 -11.29 -13.28 -3.98
N PHE A 85 -10.06 -13.04 -3.51
CA PHE A 85 -9.66 -13.25 -2.13
C PHE A 85 -10.47 -12.38 -1.17
N LEU A 86 -10.57 -11.06 -1.43
CA LEU A 86 -11.36 -10.15 -0.61
C LEU A 86 -12.84 -10.52 -0.55
N ARG A 87 -13.44 -10.89 -1.68
CA ARG A 87 -14.83 -11.36 -1.72
C ARG A 87 -15.04 -12.61 -0.88
N ARG A 88 -14.04 -13.48 -0.80
CA ARG A 88 -14.09 -14.67 0.07
C ARG A 88 -13.97 -14.27 1.55
N LEU A 89 -13.03 -13.38 1.90
CA LEU A 89 -12.88 -12.88 3.26
C LEU A 89 -14.14 -12.16 3.74
N HIS A 90 -14.71 -11.28 2.94
CA HIS A 90 -15.93 -10.54 3.27
C HIS A 90 -17.14 -11.44 3.56
N ARG A 91 -17.17 -12.65 3.00
CA ARG A 91 -18.20 -13.67 3.27
C ARG A 91 -17.84 -14.60 4.43
N SER A 92 -16.66 -14.49 5.00
CA SER A 92 -16.23 -15.26 6.16
C SER A 92 -16.60 -14.55 7.47
N HIS A 93 -16.32 -15.20 8.60
CA HIS A 93 -16.46 -14.59 9.93
C HIS A 93 -15.15 -13.95 10.43
N LEU A 94 -14.14 -13.85 9.56
CA LEU A 94 -12.88 -13.22 9.90
C LEU A 94 -13.02 -11.71 9.83
N SER A 95 -12.50 -11.01 10.81
CA SER A 95 -12.34 -9.56 10.74
C SER A 95 -11.25 -9.23 9.74
N CYS A 96 -11.55 -8.33 8.82
CA CYS A 96 -10.67 -7.92 7.74
C CYS A 96 -10.45 -6.40 7.80
N ILE A 97 -9.22 -5.99 8.09
CA ILE A 97 -8.88 -4.57 8.28
C ILE A 97 -7.83 -4.18 7.24
N MET A 98 -8.07 -3.08 6.55
CA MET A 98 -7.08 -2.49 5.65
C MET A 98 -6.20 -1.52 6.42
N VAL A 99 -4.90 -1.77 6.43
CA VAL A 99 -3.89 -0.90 7.05
C VAL A 99 -2.93 -0.43 5.96
N THR A 100 -2.84 0.88 5.74
CA THR A 100 -2.06 1.43 4.62
C THR A 100 -1.27 2.67 5.02
N ASN A 101 -0.09 2.86 4.39
CA ASN A 101 0.66 4.12 4.49
C ASN A 101 0.14 5.20 3.52
N ALA A 102 -0.73 4.83 2.57
CA ALA A 102 -1.27 5.78 1.61
C ALA A 102 -2.04 6.92 2.29
N HIS A 103 -1.83 8.15 1.81
CA HIS A 103 -2.58 9.32 2.25
C HIS A 103 -4.09 9.10 2.07
N PRO A 104 -4.96 9.63 2.96
CA PRO A 104 -6.41 9.45 2.86
C PRO A 104 -7.00 9.85 1.50
N ASP A 105 -6.48 10.89 0.86
CA ASP A 105 -6.93 11.31 -0.47
C ASP A 105 -6.63 10.26 -1.55
N ILE A 106 -5.50 9.55 -1.44
CA ILE A 106 -5.14 8.45 -2.34
C ILE A 106 -6.06 7.26 -2.09
N VAL A 107 -6.37 6.95 -0.83
CA VAL A 107 -7.35 5.90 -0.48
C VAL A 107 -8.71 6.24 -1.10
N ALA A 108 -9.19 7.45 -0.93
CA ALA A 108 -10.49 7.91 -1.48
C ALA A 108 -10.50 7.87 -3.02
N MET A 109 -9.41 8.26 -3.68
CA MET A 109 -9.27 8.17 -5.13
C MET A 109 -9.31 6.70 -5.60
N LYS A 110 -8.53 5.82 -4.96
CA LYS A 110 -8.50 4.38 -5.30
C LYS A 110 -9.83 3.69 -5.00
N GLN A 111 -10.55 4.10 -3.94
CA GLN A 111 -11.91 3.67 -3.67
C GLN A 111 -12.85 3.99 -4.84
N THR A 112 -12.78 5.21 -5.39
CA THR A 112 -13.62 5.61 -6.52
C THR A 112 -13.41 4.72 -7.76
N GLN A 113 -12.19 4.23 -7.97
CA GLN A 113 -11.83 3.39 -9.11
C GLN A 113 -12.13 1.89 -8.90
N THR A 114 -12.05 1.42 -7.66
CA THR A 114 -11.99 -0.03 -7.38
C THR A 114 -13.03 -0.52 -6.40
N SER A 115 -13.70 0.36 -5.67
CA SER A 115 -14.57 0.02 -4.53
C SER A 115 -13.84 -0.84 -3.47
N ILE A 116 -12.51 -0.65 -3.31
CA ILE A 116 -11.68 -1.51 -2.46
C ILE A 116 -12.12 -1.49 -1.00
N THR A 117 -12.56 -0.34 -0.49
CA THR A 117 -12.92 -0.18 0.92
C THR A 117 -14.16 -0.97 1.32
N ASP A 118 -15.02 -1.36 0.35
CA ASP A 118 -16.28 -2.08 0.60
C ASP A 118 -16.06 -3.52 1.13
N TYR A 119 -14.82 -4.01 1.11
CA TYR A 119 -14.46 -5.37 1.52
C TYR A 119 -13.87 -5.47 2.92
N PHE A 120 -13.77 -4.35 3.65
CA PHE A 120 -13.12 -4.28 4.96
C PHE A 120 -14.09 -3.84 6.05
N ASP A 121 -13.90 -4.37 7.25
CA ASP A 121 -14.65 -3.97 8.44
C ASP A 121 -14.15 -2.61 8.97
N ASP A 122 -12.86 -2.32 8.75
CA ASP A 122 -12.24 -1.03 9.12
C ASP A 122 -11.08 -0.70 8.18
N ILE A 123 -10.76 0.60 8.10
CA ILE A 123 -9.71 1.12 7.23
C ILE A 123 -8.89 2.13 8.02
N VAL A 124 -7.58 1.89 8.10
CA VAL A 124 -6.62 2.74 8.80
C VAL A 124 -5.56 3.24 7.85
N SER A 125 -5.49 4.53 7.67
CA SER A 125 -4.32 5.18 7.10
C SER A 125 -3.31 5.49 8.20
N SER A 126 -2.02 5.31 7.93
CA SER A 126 -0.96 5.70 8.86
C SER A 126 -1.00 7.21 9.20
N HIS A 127 -1.56 8.01 8.31
CA HIS A 127 -1.79 9.44 8.53
C HIS A 127 -2.78 9.72 9.66
N ASP A 128 -3.71 8.80 9.96
CA ASP A 128 -4.65 8.94 11.08
C ASP A 128 -3.94 8.89 12.44
N TYR A 129 -2.76 8.28 12.47
CA TYR A 129 -1.98 8.09 13.72
C TYR A 129 -0.69 8.92 13.76
N GLY A 130 -0.31 9.56 12.67
CA GLY A 130 0.90 10.37 12.59
C GLY A 130 2.21 9.58 12.50
N ASP A 131 2.15 8.25 12.33
CA ASP A 131 3.28 7.34 12.25
C ASP A 131 3.09 6.34 11.10
N CYS A 132 4.12 6.07 10.30
CA CYS A 132 4.08 5.05 9.24
C CYS A 132 4.22 3.62 9.80
N LYS A 133 3.83 2.61 9.01
CA LYS A 133 3.86 1.19 9.40
C LYS A 133 5.27 0.66 9.73
N GLU A 134 6.30 1.34 9.29
CA GLU A 134 7.70 1.07 9.64
C GLU A 134 8.01 1.42 11.11
N SER A 135 7.19 2.25 11.77
CA SER A 135 7.34 2.68 13.15
C SER A 135 6.66 1.71 14.14
N GLN A 136 7.37 1.35 15.21
CA GLN A 136 6.79 0.57 16.31
C GLN A 136 5.65 1.31 17.03
N GLN A 137 5.66 2.65 17.00
CA GLN A 137 4.60 3.43 17.60
C GLN A 137 3.28 3.29 16.82
N PHE A 138 3.35 3.16 15.49
CA PHE A 138 2.18 2.88 14.67
C PHE A 138 1.44 1.61 15.14
N TRP A 139 2.16 0.51 15.33
CA TRP A 139 1.57 -0.77 15.75
C TRP A 139 0.95 -0.71 17.13
N ARG A 140 1.60 0.00 18.09
CA ARG A 140 1.02 0.21 19.43
C ARG A 140 -0.29 0.97 19.36
N THR A 141 -0.33 2.04 18.58
CA THR A 141 -1.53 2.85 18.38
C THR A 141 -2.64 2.05 17.69
N LEU A 142 -2.28 1.30 16.65
CA LEU A 142 -3.20 0.42 15.92
C LEU A 142 -3.83 -0.61 16.87
N GLN A 143 -3.02 -1.32 17.66
CA GLN A 143 -3.53 -2.33 18.60
C GLN A 143 -4.42 -1.72 19.67
N THR A 144 -4.08 -0.54 20.16
CA THR A 144 -4.90 0.17 21.19
C THR A 144 -6.27 0.54 20.62
N ASN A 145 -6.35 0.98 19.38
CA ASN A 145 -7.60 1.46 18.80
C ASN A 145 -8.49 0.33 18.24
N ILE A 146 -7.89 -0.69 17.66
CA ILE A 146 -8.60 -1.77 16.97
C ILE A 146 -8.74 -3.01 17.86
N GLY A 147 -7.78 -3.25 18.76
CA GLY A 147 -7.83 -4.39 19.69
C GLY A 147 -7.47 -5.73 19.04
N PHE A 148 -6.65 -5.76 17.98
CA PHE A 148 -6.24 -7.02 17.37
C PHE A 148 -5.28 -7.82 18.27
N ASP A 149 -5.32 -9.14 18.12
CA ASP A 149 -4.43 -10.08 18.81
C ASP A 149 -3.25 -10.43 17.87
N PRO A 150 -2.01 -10.02 18.17
CA PRO A 150 -0.84 -10.28 17.31
C PRO A 150 -0.57 -11.77 17.06
N GLU A 151 -0.96 -12.66 17.98
CA GLU A 151 -0.75 -14.11 17.81
C GLU A 151 -1.78 -14.76 16.89
N ARG A 152 -2.94 -14.12 16.71
CA ARG A 152 -4.06 -14.61 15.91
C ARG A 152 -4.29 -13.81 14.63
N THR A 153 -3.45 -12.81 14.37
CA THR A 153 -3.54 -11.94 13.19
C THR A 153 -2.62 -12.46 12.09
N LEU A 154 -3.16 -12.52 10.87
CA LEU A 154 -2.36 -12.66 9.66
C LEU A 154 -2.20 -11.25 9.05
N PHE A 155 -0.95 -10.81 8.91
CA PHE A 155 -0.62 -9.56 8.23
C PHE A 155 0.04 -9.84 6.88
N ILE A 156 -0.44 -9.17 5.83
CA ILE A 156 0.04 -9.34 4.46
C ILE A 156 0.45 -7.98 3.91
N ASP A 157 1.67 -7.85 3.46
CA ASP A 157 2.21 -6.63 2.87
C ASP A 157 3.24 -6.95 1.78
N ASP A 158 3.56 -6.00 0.93
CA ASP A 158 4.59 -6.14 -0.09
C ASP A 158 5.93 -5.53 0.33
N SER A 159 5.93 -4.61 1.30
CA SER A 159 7.14 -3.96 1.83
C SER A 159 7.82 -4.84 2.87
N THR A 160 9.06 -5.23 2.61
CA THR A 160 9.87 -6.00 3.58
C THR A 160 10.11 -5.22 4.86
N ALA A 161 10.36 -3.91 4.77
CA ALA A 161 10.56 -3.06 5.96
C ALA A 161 9.30 -3.01 6.85
N VAL A 162 8.10 -3.00 6.24
CA VAL A 162 6.84 -3.04 6.97
C VAL A 162 6.60 -4.42 7.59
N ILE A 163 6.91 -5.50 6.86
CA ILE A 163 6.82 -6.88 7.39
C ILE A 163 7.77 -7.06 8.58
N ASP A 164 9.02 -6.61 8.46
CA ASP A 164 10.01 -6.69 9.56
C ASP A 164 9.51 -5.91 10.79
N SER A 165 8.98 -4.70 10.58
CA SER A 165 8.39 -3.91 11.66
C SER A 165 7.21 -4.61 12.34
N ALA A 166 6.35 -5.29 11.58
CA ALA A 166 5.22 -6.07 12.10
C ALA A 166 5.69 -7.29 12.91
N ILE A 167 6.74 -7.98 12.46
CA ILE A 167 7.36 -9.10 13.16
C ILE A 167 7.98 -8.63 14.48
N ASP A 168 8.74 -7.53 14.43
CA ASP A 168 9.38 -6.94 15.62
C ASP A 168 8.34 -6.48 16.65
N TYR A 169 7.15 -6.08 16.19
CA TYR A 169 6.02 -5.77 17.07
C TYR A 169 5.43 -7.01 17.74
N GLY A 170 5.59 -8.18 17.16
CA GLY A 170 5.09 -9.44 17.68
C GLY A 170 3.96 -10.08 16.89
N ILE A 171 3.63 -9.59 15.69
CA ILE A 171 2.66 -10.27 14.81
C ILE A 171 3.26 -11.59 14.33
N LYS A 172 2.62 -12.70 14.70
CA LYS A 172 3.18 -14.05 14.51
C LYS A 172 3.05 -14.57 13.08
N ASN A 173 1.99 -14.17 12.38
CA ASN A 173 1.74 -14.68 11.05
C ASN A 173 1.86 -13.53 10.05
N THR A 174 2.91 -13.55 9.26
CA THR A 174 3.16 -12.55 8.22
C THR A 174 3.38 -13.22 6.87
N LEU A 175 2.95 -12.56 5.79
CA LEU A 175 3.20 -12.97 4.43
C LEU A 175 3.68 -11.77 3.61
N THR A 176 4.79 -11.94 2.92
CA THR A 176 5.27 -10.94 1.97
C THR A 176 4.73 -11.22 0.57
N VAL A 177 4.15 -10.23 -0.07
CA VAL A 177 3.75 -10.35 -1.47
C VAL A 177 5.01 -10.32 -2.34
N SER A 178 5.28 -11.41 -3.06
CA SER A 178 6.51 -11.56 -3.82
C SER A 178 6.50 -10.82 -5.18
N GLN A 179 5.34 -10.59 -5.78
CA GLN A 179 5.20 -9.83 -7.03
C GLN A 179 4.20 -8.67 -6.87
N PRO A 180 4.59 -7.56 -6.22
CA PRO A 180 3.71 -6.41 -5.99
C PRO A 180 3.33 -5.69 -7.30
N ASP A 181 4.24 -5.63 -8.27
CA ASP A 181 4.06 -5.10 -9.61
C ASP A 181 4.02 -6.26 -10.60
N THR A 182 2.86 -6.49 -11.21
CA THR A 182 2.66 -7.65 -12.11
C THR A 182 3.37 -7.51 -13.46
N GLU A 183 3.93 -6.33 -13.76
CA GLU A 183 4.77 -6.10 -14.95
C GLU A 183 6.25 -6.39 -14.70
N ARG A 184 6.63 -6.64 -13.44
CA ARG A 184 8.00 -6.97 -13.02
C ARG A 184 8.13 -8.44 -12.63
N ALA A 185 9.36 -8.92 -12.59
CA ALA A 185 9.65 -10.28 -12.15
C ALA A 185 9.27 -10.50 -10.67
N ASP A 186 8.91 -11.74 -10.35
CA ASP A 186 8.68 -12.17 -8.98
C ASP A 186 9.98 -12.07 -8.17
N ARG A 187 9.89 -11.57 -6.94
CA ARG A 187 11.02 -11.46 -6.03
C ARG A 187 11.29 -12.81 -5.37
N THR A 188 12.51 -13.30 -5.45
CA THR A 188 12.91 -14.63 -4.96
C THR A 188 13.69 -14.61 -3.65
N ASP A 189 14.35 -13.48 -3.32
CA ASP A 189 15.27 -13.37 -2.19
C ASP A 189 14.61 -12.74 -0.96
N LEU A 190 13.40 -13.25 -0.60
CA LEU A 190 12.64 -12.78 0.55
C LEU A 190 12.87 -13.72 1.74
N ALA A 191 13.21 -13.15 2.90
CA ALA A 191 13.52 -13.89 4.12
C ALA A 191 12.27 -14.43 4.85
N THR A 192 11.10 -13.88 4.55
CA THR A 192 9.82 -14.22 5.18
C THR A 192 8.98 -15.12 4.27
N PRO A 193 7.96 -15.82 4.80
CA PRO A 193 7.00 -16.56 3.97
C PRO A 193 6.35 -15.64 2.93
N THR A 194 6.23 -16.13 1.69
CA THR A 194 5.77 -15.33 0.56
C THR A 194 4.45 -15.82 -0.03
N VAL A 195 3.73 -14.90 -0.67
CA VAL A 195 2.57 -15.18 -1.49
C VAL A 195 2.66 -14.40 -2.80
N CYS A 196 2.61 -15.09 -3.92
CA CYS A 196 2.49 -14.45 -5.24
C CYS A 196 1.01 -14.30 -5.61
N ARG A 197 0.22 -15.35 -5.36
CA ARG A 197 -1.23 -15.38 -5.63
C ARG A 197 -1.99 -15.80 -4.39
N PHE A 198 -3.07 -15.08 -4.07
CA PHE A 198 -3.90 -15.38 -2.90
C PHE A 198 -4.59 -16.75 -2.97
N ALA A 199 -4.76 -17.32 -4.17
CA ALA A 199 -5.21 -18.68 -4.35
C ALA A 199 -4.39 -19.70 -3.53
N GLN A 200 -3.11 -19.42 -3.27
CA GLN A 200 -2.20 -20.28 -2.49
C GLN A 200 -2.65 -20.44 -1.03
N ILE A 201 -3.33 -19.44 -0.48
CA ILE A 201 -3.79 -19.42 0.91
C ILE A 201 -5.32 -19.50 1.05
N MET A 202 -6.08 -19.34 -0.04
CA MET A 202 -7.54 -19.40 0.01
C MET A 202 -8.09 -20.76 0.46
N THR A 203 -7.38 -21.85 0.20
CA THR A 203 -7.79 -23.21 0.59
C THR A 203 -7.67 -23.46 2.09
N THR A 204 -6.86 -22.67 2.80
CA THR A 204 -6.64 -22.77 4.24
C THR A 204 -7.58 -21.87 5.04
N LEU A 205 -8.34 -20.99 4.38
CA LEU A 205 -9.31 -20.13 5.04
C LEU A 205 -10.50 -20.97 5.54
N PRO A 206 -11.09 -20.61 6.70
CA PRO A 206 -12.28 -21.28 7.23
C PRO A 206 -13.38 -21.34 6.18
N GLU A 207 -14.13 -22.46 6.15
CA GLU A 207 -15.27 -22.60 5.26
C GLU A 207 -16.32 -21.50 5.52
N LEU A 208 -16.90 -21.04 4.43
CA LEU A 208 -17.98 -20.04 4.47
C LEU A 208 -19.19 -20.64 5.22
N ARG A 209 -19.68 -19.98 6.24
CA ARG A 209 -21.01 -20.30 6.77
C ARG A 209 -22.04 -19.74 5.79
N PHE A 210 -22.69 -20.63 5.06
CA PHE A 210 -23.92 -20.26 4.35
C PHE A 210 -25.02 -20.06 5.42
N SER A 211 -25.43 -18.83 5.63
CA SER A 211 -26.65 -18.48 6.38
C SER A 211 -27.81 -18.29 5.38
#